data_17a53fda7a41ce93751ef80e7215793d
#
_entry.id   17a53fda7a41ce93751ef80e7215793d
#
_cell.length_a   1.000
_cell.length_b   1.000
_cell.length_c   1.000
_cell.angle_alpha   90.00
_cell.angle_beta   90.00
_cell.angle_gamma   90.00
#
_symmetry.space_group_name_H-M   'P 1'
#
loop_
_entity.id
_entity.type
_entity.pdbx_description
1 polymer ?
#
loop_
_entity_poly.entity_id
_entity_poly.type
_entity_poly.pdbx_seq_one_letter_code
_entity_poly.pdbx_strand_id
1 'polypeptide(L)'
;MSLIRPLARRGLTRLTLALALGLAAIAPALAAPPSDADINRLLAASRAQSMLDTMLPQIEAMQRQQFQQVAQQRQLDATQQAQLQRIEQRTSQTVRQALSWKELRPMYVDLYKQTFSKEDVLAMAEFYESSAGQSLLDKTPALMQNVMVAIQAKMQPLFVDLQKDLEAIVNEPAPTAAPAKK
;
A
#
# COMPACT_ATOMS: atom_id res chain seq x y z
N MET A 1 -71.48 29.81 -51.15
CA MET A 1 -70.19 30.44 -51.49
C MET A 1 -69.50 30.75 -50.17
N SER A 2 -68.51 30.02 -49.79
CA SER A 2 -67.53 30.42 -48.84
C SER A 2 -66.36 29.42 -48.87
N LEU A 3 -65.24 29.92 -49.34
CA LEU A 3 -63.96 29.23 -49.48
C LEU A 3 -63.29 29.13 -48.09
N ILE A 4 -63.01 27.95 -47.61
CA ILE A 4 -62.09 27.73 -46.49
C ILE A 4 -60.80 27.07 -47.01
N ARG A 5 -59.73 27.85 -47.02
CA ARG A 5 -58.37 27.39 -47.35
C ARG A 5 -57.78 26.56 -46.21
N PRO A 6 -57.07 25.45 -46.46
CA PRO A 6 -56.32 24.77 -45.43
C PRO A 6 -54.93 25.39 -45.31
N LEU A 7 -54.63 25.95 -44.12
CA LEU A 7 -53.30 26.45 -43.74
C LEU A 7 -52.43 25.33 -43.15
N ALA A 8 -51.40 25.02 -43.91
CA ALA A 8 -50.05 24.62 -43.50
C ALA A 8 -49.84 23.73 -42.25
N ARG A 9 -49.74 22.41 -42.51
CA ARG A 9 -49.10 21.41 -41.64
C ARG A 9 -47.63 21.19 -42.01
N ARG A 10 -46.84 22.24 -42.11
CA ARG A 10 -45.38 22.11 -42.51
C ARG A 10 -44.39 22.51 -41.42
N GLY A 11 -44.80 22.87 -40.23
CA GLY A 11 -43.95 23.40 -39.19
C GLY A 11 -43.54 22.41 -38.07
N LEU A 12 -44.26 21.26 -37.90
CA LEU A 12 -44.06 20.41 -36.71
C LEU A 12 -43.06 19.24 -36.92
N THR A 13 -42.75 18.92 -38.19
CA THR A 13 -41.86 17.80 -38.49
C THR A 13 -40.34 18.16 -38.49
N ARG A 14 -40.00 19.44 -38.42
CA ARG A 14 -38.59 19.86 -38.42
C ARG A 14 -38.04 20.10 -37.01
N LEU A 15 -38.91 20.23 -35.99
CA LEU A 15 -38.47 20.47 -34.61
C LEU A 15 -38.16 19.17 -33.83
N THR A 16 -38.76 18.03 -34.27
CA THR A 16 -38.52 16.71 -33.64
C THR A 16 -37.23 16.04 -34.12
N LEU A 17 -36.71 16.42 -35.29
CA LEU A 17 -35.46 15.86 -35.82
C LEU A 17 -34.21 16.49 -35.23
N ALA A 18 -34.28 17.73 -34.70
CA ALA A 18 -33.14 18.42 -34.07
C ALA A 18 -32.91 17.98 -32.61
N LEU A 19 -33.95 17.42 -31.95
CA LEU A 19 -33.83 16.96 -30.54
C LEU A 19 -33.30 15.52 -30.46
N ALA A 20 -33.39 14.73 -31.54
CA ALA A 20 -32.89 13.37 -31.60
C ALA A 20 -31.37 13.27 -31.90
N LEU A 21 -30.73 14.36 -32.37
CA LEU A 21 -29.29 14.39 -32.66
C LEU A 21 -28.43 14.83 -31.43
N GLY A 22 -29.04 15.30 -30.34
CA GLY A 22 -28.36 15.78 -29.15
C GLY A 22 -28.09 14.71 -28.07
N LEU A 23 -28.61 13.48 -28.23
CA LEU A 23 -28.39 12.37 -27.30
C LEU A 23 -27.36 11.35 -27.80
N ALA A 24 -26.56 11.73 -28.81
CA ALA A 24 -25.47 10.87 -29.27
C ALA A 24 -24.32 10.90 -28.25
N ALA A 25 -24.27 9.81 -27.45
CA ALA A 25 -23.06 9.23 -26.90
C ALA A 25 -22.23 10.11 -25.93
N ILE A 26 -22.69 10.27 -24.72
CA ILE A 26 -21.78 10.13 -23.58
C ILE A 26 -21.63 8.61 -23.36
N ALA A 27 -21.01 7.92 -24.31
CA ALA A 27 -20.38 6.65 -23.98
C ALA A 27 -19.29 6.98 -22.98
N PRO A 28 -19.22 6.34 -21.78
CA PRO A 28 -18.05 6.44 -20.96
C PRO A 28 -16.89 6.04 -21.87
N ALA A 29 -15.99 6.97 -22.14
CA ALA A 29 -14.72 6.64 -22.79
C ALA A 29 -14.08 5.62 -21.84
N LEU A 30 -14.16 4.33 -22.18
CA LEU A 30 -13.40 3.29 -21.50
C LEU A 30 -11.95 3.70 -21.72
N ALA A 31 -11.36 4.30 -20.69
CA ALA A 31 -9.97 4.71 -20.72
C ALA A 31 -9.15 3.51 -21.18
N ALA A 32 -8.34 3.69 -22.21
CA ALA A 32 -7.54 2.61 -22.75
C ALA A 32 -6.64 2.04 -21.63
N PRO A 33 -6.47 0.73 -21.53
CA PRO A 33 -5.55 0.16 -20.56
C PRO A 33 -4.12 0.63 -20.85
N PRO A 34 -3.29 0.84 -19.82
CA PRO A 34 -1.89 1.23 -20.02
C PRO A 34 -1.10 0.11 -20.71
N SER A 35 -0.14 0.49 -21.54
CA SER A 35 0.79 -0.47 -22.15
C SER A 35 1.84 -0.95 -21.15
N ASP A 36 2.49 -2.09 -21.42
CA ASP A 36 3.63 -2.57 -20.65
C ASP A 36 4.76 -1.53 -20.59
N ALA A 37 4.96 -0.79 -21.68
CA ALA A 37 5.99 0.26 -21.74
C ALA A 37 5.66 1.42 -20.81
N ASP A 38 4.41 1.87 -20.77
CA ASP A 38 3.95 2.95 -19.87
C ASP A 38 4.13 2.55 -18.40
N ILE A 39 3.72 1.32 -18.06
CA ILE A 39 3.86 0.79 -16.69
C ILE A 39 5.33 0.62 -16.31
N ASN A 40 6.16 0.08 -17.20
CA ASN A 40 7.59 -0.07 -16.93
C ASN A 40 8.29 1.28 -16.73
N ARG A 41 7.90 2.31 -17.47
CA ARG A 41 8.35 3.69 -17.26
C ARG A 41 8.01 4.17 -15.84
N LEU A 42 6.76 3.97 -15.41
CA LEU A 42 6.31 4.32 -14.06
C LEU A 42 7.09 3.54 -12.98
N LEU A 43 7.22 2.22 -13.13
CA LEU A 43 7.93 1.37 -12.17
C LEU A 43 9.41 1.76 -12.03
N ALA A 44 10.05 2.17 -13.14
CA ALA A 44 11.41 2.69 -13.12
C ALA A 44 11.48 4.06 -12.43
N ALA A 45 10.60 5.00 -12.79
CA ALA A 45 10.57 6.34 -12.23
C ALA A 45 10.28 6.36 -10.73
N SER A 46 9.37 5.49 -10.26
CA SER A 46 9.02 5.32 -8.84
C SER A 46 10.02 4.48 -8.05
N ARG A 47 11.07 3.96 -8.69
CA ARG A 47 12.08 3.08 -8.07
C ARG A 47 11.49 1.84 -7.41
N ALA A 48 10.45 1.26 -8.00
CA ALA A 48 9.73 0.10 -7.43
C ALA A 48 10.68 -1.08 -7.14
N GLN A 49 11.67 -1.34 -8.00
CA GLN A 49 12.69 -2.37 -7.76
C GLN A 49 13.52 -2.07 -6.51
N SER A 50 14.01 -0.83 -6.34
CA SER A 50 14.83 -0.46 -5.17
C SER A 50 14.06 -0.60 -3.87
N MET A 51 12.76 -0.34 -3.89
CA MET A 51 11.89 -0.57 -2.73
C MET A 51 11.84 -2.06 -2.35
N LEU A 52 11.68 -2.93 -3.33
CA LEU A 52 11.71 -4.38 -3.13
C LEU A 52 13.07 -4.84 -2.59
N ASP A 53 14.17 -4.37 -3.17
CA ASP A 53 15.54 -4.69 -2.75
C ASP A 53 15.82 -4.26 -1.30
N THR A 54 15.16 -3.19 -0.83
CA THR A 54 15.25 -2.73 0.56
C THR A 54 14.43 -3.59 1.53
N MET A 55 13.28 -4.12 1.08
CA MET A 55 12.41 -4.95 1.91
C MET A 55 12.92 -6.39 2.07
N LEU A 56 13.57 -6.94 1.07
CA LEU A 56 14.01 -8.34 1.05
C LEU A 56 14.92 -8.71 2.24
N PRO A 57 15.94 -7.93 2.62
CA PRO A 57 16.75 -8.21 3.80
C PRO A 57 15.97 -8.25 5.12
N GLN A 58 14.90 -7.46 5.24
CA GLN A 58 14.04 -7.45 6.43
C GLN A 58 13.21 -8.74 6.51
N ILE A 59 12.66 -9.19 5.39
CA ILE A 59 11.95 -10.47 5.30
C ILE A 59 12.87 -11.62 5.68
N GLU A 60 14.09 -11.63 5.16
CA GLU A 60 15.10 -12.65 5.50
C GLU A 60 15.52 -12.61 6.98
N ALA A 61 15.67 -11.42 7.56
CA ALA A 61 15.98 -11.28 8.97
C ALA A 61 14.87 -11.85 9.87
N MET A 62 13.62 -11.53 9.54
CA MET A 62 12.46 -12.08 10.26
C MET A 62 12.39 -13.61 10.13
N GLN A 63 12.64 -14.14 8.95
CA GLN A 63 12.69 -15.58 8.71
C GLN A 63 13.80 -16.26 9.53
N ARG A 64 15.03 -15.71 9.52
CA ARG A 64 16.12 -16.23 10.36
C ARG A 64 15.77 -16.26 11.83
N GLN A 65 15.14 -15.21 12.33
CA GLN A 65 14.69 -15.15 13.73
C GLN A 65 13.72 -16.29 14.06
N GLN A 66 12.78 -16.62 13.16
CA GLN A 66 11.86 -17.73 13.34
C GLN A 66 12.60 -19.07 13.41
N PHE A 67 13.57 -19.32 12.53
CA PHE A 67 14.41 -20.54 12.58
C PHE A 67 15.21 -20.65 13.88
N GLN A 68 15.79 -19.55 14.37
CA GLN A 68 16.50 -19.53 15.64
C GLN A 68 15.57 -19.83 16.84
N GLN A 69 14.36 -19.31 16.85
CA GLN A 69 13.38 -19.63 17.89
C GLN A 69 13.02 -21.12 17.90
N VAL A 70 12.82 -21.73 16.72
CA VAL A 70 12.57 -23.17 16.60
C VAL A 70 13.76 -23.97 17.13
N ALA A 71 15.00 -23.57 16.79
CA ALA A 71 16.22 -24.24 17.27
C ALA A 71 16.30 -24.22 18.81
N GLN A 72 16.04 -23.08 19.41
CA GLN A 72 16.08 -22.89 20.87
C GLN A 72 15.00 -23.70 21.60
N GLN A 73 13.75 -23.64 21.10
CA GLN A 73 12.61 -24.36 21.71
C GLN A 73 12.72 -25.87 21.65
N ARG A 74 13.35 -26.40 20.60
CA ARG A 74 13.43 -27.84 20.33
C ARG A 74 14.67 -28.51 20.93
N GLN A 75 15.60 -27.77 21.53
CA GLN A 75 16.87 -28.29 22.09
C GLN A 75 17.59 -29.23 21.13
N LEU A 76 17.77 -28.79 19.88
CA LEU A 76 18.30 -29.59 18.79
C LEU A 76 19.75 -29.99 19.06
N ASP A 77 20.10 -31.26 18.77
CA ASP A 77 21.48 -31.71 18.74
C ASP A 77 22.28 -31.10 17.56
N ALA A 78 23.60 -31.31 17.55
CA ALA A 78 24.47 -30.74 16.52
C ALA A 78 24.09 -31.14 15.08
N THR A 79 23.64 -32.37 14.89
CA THR A 79 23.22 -32.89 13.58
C THR A 79 21.92 -32.22 13.12
N GLN A 80 20.96 -32.11 14.02
CA GLN A 80 19.68 -31.45 13.78
C GLN A 80 19.87 -29.94 13.51
N GLN A 81 20.77 -29.27 14.24
CA GLN A 81 21.14 -27.88 13.99
C GLN A 81 21.73 -27.69 12.59
N ALA A 82 22.63 -28.59 12.15
CA ALA A 82 23.21 -28.52 10.80
C ALA A 82 22.13 -28.75 9.72
N GLN A 83 21.16 -29.63 9.96
CA GLN A 83 20.04 -29.82 9.04
C GLN A 83 19.13 -28.59 8.99
N LEU A 84 18.82 -27.98 10.13
CA LEU A 84 18.02 -26.76 10.21
C LEU A 84 18.69 -25.61 9.43
N GLN A 85 20.00 -25.42 9.56
CA GLN A 85 20.75 -24.42 8.81
C GLN A 85 20.67 -24.65 7.28
N ARG A 86 20.74 -25.90 6.83
CA ARG A 86 20.56 -26.22 5.40
C ARG A 86 19.14 -25.85 4.91
N ILE A 87 18.14 -26.16 5.72
CA ILE A 87 16.74 -25.79 5.40
C ILE A 87 16.60 -24.27 5.36
N GLU A 88 17.16 -23.55 6.32
CA GLU A 88 17.15 -22.07 6.36
C GLU A 88 17.78 -21.48 5.11
N GLN A 89 18.98 -21.92 4.72
CA GLN A 89 19.67 -21.46 3.53
C GLN A 89 18.87 -21.71 2.25
N ARG A 90 18.32 -22.93 2.10
CA ARG A 90 17.47 -23.29 0.96
C ARG A 90 16.20 -22.44 0.90
N THR A 91 15.55 -22.23 2.03
CA THR A 91 14.35 -21.39 2.12
C THR A 91 14.66 -19.95 1.78
N SER A 92 15.77 -19.40 2.28
CA SER A 92 16.23 -18.05 1.95
C SER A 92 16.50 -17.88 0.44
N GLN A 93 17.13 -18.86 -0.19
CA GLN A 93 17.35 -18.84 -1.65
C GLN A 93 16.03 -18.87 -2.42
N THR A 94 15.09 -19.73 -2.00
CA THR A 94 13.77 -19.82 -2.63
C THR A 94 12.99 -18.50 -2.49
N VAL A 95 13.02 -17.87 -1.31
CA VAL A 95 12.39 -16.57 -1.06
C VAL A 95 13.02 -15.48 -1.95
N ARG A 96 14.35 -15.40 -2.02
CA ARG A 96 15.05 -14.44 -2.91
C ARG A 96 14.67 -14.62 -4.37
N GLN A 97 14.59 -15.85 -4.82
CA GLN A 97 14.20 -16.13 -6.21
C GLN A 97 12.76 -15.73 -6.46
N ALA A 98 11.82 -16.17 -5.61
CA ALA A 98 10.40 -15.89 -5.75
C ALA A 98 10.07 -14.39 -5.65
N LEU A 99 10.81 -13.64 -4.81
CA LEU A 99 10.66 -12.21 -4.63
C LEU A 99 11.65 -11.39 -5.47
N SER A 100 12.34 -12.00 -6.43
CA SER A 100 13.20 -11.24 -7.34
C SER A 100 12.39 -10.32 -8.24
N TRP A 101 12.97 -9.18 -8.62
CA TRP A 101 12.34 -8.26 -9.56
C TRP A 101 11.94 -8.94 -10.87
N LYS A 102 12.75 -9.89 -11.34
CA LYS A 102 12.47 -10.66 -12.56
C LYS A 102 11.13 -11.41 -12.47
N GLU A 103 10.87 -12.04 -11.31
CA GLU A 103 9.64 -12.82 -11.10
C GLU A 103 8.44 -11.93 -10.76
N LEU A 104 8.64 -10.84 -10.01
CA LEU A 104 7.53 -9.99 -9.57
C LEU A 104 7.11 -8.94 -10.60
N ARG A 105 8.01 -8.48 -11.48
CA ARG A 105 7.71 -7.44 -12.46
C ARG A 105 6.50 -7.76 -13.36
N PRO A 106 6.34 -8.97 -13.94
CA PRO A 106 5.14 -9.29 -14.72
C PRO A 106 3.85 -9.14 -13.92
N MET A 107 3.85 -9.60 -12.67
CA MET A 107 2.71 -9.44 -11.76
C MET A 107 2.40 -7.96 -11.51
N TYR A 108 3.41 -7.10 -11.30
CA TYR A 108 3.20 -5.66 -11.17
C TYR A 108 2.54 -5.08 -12.44
N VAL A 109 3.04 -5.44 -13.62
CA VAL A 109 2.48 -4.99 -14.90
C VAL A 109 1.00 -5.37 -15.02
N ASP A 110 0.65 -6.60 -14.69
CA ASP A 110 -0.73 -7.09 -14.77
C ASP A 110 -1.65 -6.38 -13.76
N LEU A 111 -1.17 -6.16 -12.53
CA LEU A 111 -1.92 -5.44 -11.49
C LEU A 111 -2.17 -3.98 -11.90
N TYR A 112 -1.17 -3.30 -12.43
CA TYR A 112 -1.33 -1.92 -12.90
C TYR A 112 -2.31 -1.81 -14.05
N LYS A 113 -2.29 -2.74 -15.03
CA LYS A 113 -3.26 -2.80 -16.14
C LYS A 113 -4.70 -2.97 -15.66
N GLN A 114 -4.89 -3.73 -14.59
CA GLN A 114 -6.22 -3.99 -14.03
C GLN A 114 -6.72 -2.85 -13.14
N THR A 115 -5.82 -2.03 -12.60
CA THR A 115 -6.15 -1.05 -11.56
C THR A 115 -6.24 0.37 -12.08
N PHE A 116 -5.38 0.74 -13.03
CA PHE A 116 -5.20 2.13 -13.46
C PHE A 116 -5.50 2.32 -14.95
N SER A 117 -5.99 3.50 -15.29
CA SER A 117 -6.09 3.94 -16.68
C SER A 117 -4.71 4.29 -17.25
N LYS A 118 -4.61 4.38 -18.56
CA LYS A 118 -3.38 4.84 -19.22
C LYS A 118 -2.99 6.26 -18.77
N GLU A 119 -3.98 7.12 -18.65
CA GLU A 119 -3.81 8.51 -18.22
C GLU A 119 -3.23 8.58 -16.80
N ASP A 120 -3.73 7.75 -15.88
CA ASP A 120 -3.20 7.68 -14.50
C ASP A 120 -1.74 7.24 -14.49
N VAL A 121 -1.41 6.17 -15.24
CA VAL A 121 -0.05 5.64 -15.30
C VAL A 121 0.93 6.67 -15.87
N LEU A 122 0.54 7.38 -16.92
CA LEU A 122 1.38 8.42 -17.51
C LEU A 122 1.57 9.61 -16.57
N ALA A 123 0.50 10.09 -15.93
CA ALA A 123 0.58 11.18 -14.95
C ALA A 123 1.45 10.84 -13.75
N MET A 124 1.32 9.61 -13.21
CA MET A 124 2.19 9.11 -12.14
C MET A 124 3.66 9.03 -12.59
N ALA A 125 3.92 8.53 -13.79
CA ALA A 125 5.28 8.45 -14.33
C ALA A 125 5.91 9.84 -14.45
N GLU A 126 5.19 10.80 -15.03
CA GLU A 126 5.63 12.20 -15.15
C GLU A 126 5.90 12.84 -13.79
N PHE A 127 5.03 12.59 -12.81
CA PHE A 127 5.25 13.07 -11.46
C PHE A 127 6.54 12.51 -10.86
N TYR A 128 6.75 11.19 -10.91
CA TYR A 128 7.96 10.58 -10.34
C TYR A 128 9.23 10.94 -11.12
N GLU A 129 9.16 11.24 -12.40
CA GLU A 129 10.29 11.75 -13.19
C GLU A 129 10.62 13.21 -12.88
N SER A 130 9.69 13.97 -12.31
CA SER A 130 9.91 15.37 -11.95
C SER A 130 10.90 15.52 -10.78
N SER A 131 11.49 16.70 -10.66
CA SER A 131 12.36 17.05 -9.51
C SER A 131 11.64 16.94 -8.17
N ALA A 132 10.34 17.25 -8.13
CA ALA A 132 9.51 17.12 -6.94
C ALA A 132 9.29 15.65 -6.55
N GLY A 133 8.95 14.79 -7.53
CA GLY A 133 8.77 13.36 -7.32
C GLY A 133 10.06 12.67 -6.86
N GLN A 134 11.20 12.98 -7.48
CA GLN A 134 12.49 12.46 -7.06
C GLN A 134 12.88 12.94 -5.65
N SER A 135 12.65 14.22 -5.34
CA SER A 135 12.87 14.77 -3.99
C SER A 135 12.00 14.09 -2.94
N LEU A 136 10.75 13.75 -3.29
CA LEU A 136 9.86 12.98 -2.41
C LEU A 136 10.44 11.59 -2.11
N LEU A 137 10.84 10.85 -3.15
CA LEU A 137 11.44 9.52 -2.99
C LEU A 137 12.71 9.56 -2.13
N ASP A 138 13.59 10.55 -2.37
CA ASP A 138 14.86 10.68 -1.64
C ASP A 138 14.66 11.04 -0.15
N LYS A 139 13.66 11.86 0.15
CA LYS A 139 13.48 12.42 1.50
C LYS A 139 12.49 11.64 2.37
N THR A 140 11.59 10.86 1.77
CA THR A 140 10.58 10.10 2.52
C THR A 140 11.19 9.18 3.59
N PRO A 141 12.28 8.43 3.34
CA PRO A 141 12.87 7.58 4.38
C PRO A 141 13.34 8.36 5.61
N ALA A 142 14.02 9.49 5.39
CA ALA A 142 14.48 10.35 6.49
C ALA A 142 13.31 11.01 7.23
N LEU A 143 12.26 11.42 6.50
CA LEU A 143 11.03 11.94 7.10
C LEU A 143 10.38 10.89 8.01
N MET A 144 10.23 9.65 7.55
CA MET A 144 9.66 8.57 8.36
C MET A 144 10.49 8.29 9.62
N GLN A 145 11.82 8.27 9.50
CA GLN A 145 12.70 8.16 10.66
C GLN A 145 12.47 9.28 11.68
N ASN A 146 12.42 10.53 11.22
CA ASN A 146 12.19 11.68 12.10
C ASN A 146 10.81 11.63 12.78
N VAL A 147 9.77 11.18 12.06
CA VAL A 147 8.45 10.96 12.63
C VAL A 147 8.49 9.90 13.72
N MET A 148 9.19 8.78 13.52
CA MET A 148 9.33 7.73 14.55
C MET A 148 10.07 8.24 15.80
N VAL A 149 11.13 9.02 15.63
CA VAL A 149 11.85 9.66 16.75
C VAL A 149 10.94 10.63 17.50
N ALA A 150 10.16 11.45 16.79
CA ALA A 150 9.19 12.36 17.40
C ALA A 150 8.09 11.62 18.17
N ILE A 151 7.59 10.50 17.65
CA ILE A 151 6.61 9.64 18.33
C ILE A 151 7.24 9.06 19.62
N GLN A 152 8.45 8.52 19.56
CA GLN A 152 9.14 7.99 20.74
C GLN A 152 9.33 9.06 21.81
N ALA A 153 9.75 10.28 21.43
CA ALA A 153 9.90 11.40 22.35
C ALA A 153 8.55 11.78 23.02
N LYS A 154 7.44 11.68 22.30
CA LYS A 154 6.09 11.92 22.86
C LYS A 154 5.61 10.79 23.78
N MET A 155 6.03 9.56 23.53
CA MET A 155 5.66 8.41 24.36
C MET A 155 6.45 8.35 25.68
N GLN A 156 7.68 8.86 25.71
CA GLN A 156 8.56 8.81 26.88
C GLN A 156 7.90 9.33 28.17
N PRO A 157 7.31 10.54 28.22
CA PRO A 157 6.68 11.04 29.45
C PRO A 157 5.48 10.17 29.87
N LEU A 158 4.73 9.59 28.92
CA LEU A 158 3.59 8.73 29.23
C LEU A 158 4.03 7.44 29.94
N PHE A 159 5.17 6.86 29.57
CA PHE A 159 5.73 5.71 30.27
C PHE A 159 6.22 6.07 31.68
N VAL A 160 6.81 7.25 31.84
CA VAL A 160 7.24 7.74 33.17
C VAL A 160 6.04 7.97 34.08
N ASP A 161 4.97 8.56 33.58
CA ASP A 161 3.74 8.79 34.35
C ASP A 161 3.06 7.46 34.71
N LEU A 162 2.94 6.51 33.75
CA LEU A 162 2.45 5.17 34.05
C LEU A 162 3.27 4.45 35.12
N GLN A 163 4.59 4.56 35.09
CA GLN A 163 5.46 3.97 36.12
C GLN A 163 5.17 4.56 37.49
N LYS A 164 5.03 5.89 37.61
CA LYS A 164 4.67 6.57 38.87
C LYS A 164 3.31 6.11 39.39
N ASP A 165 2.31 5.98 38.51
CA ASP A 165 0.98 5.52 38.88
C ASP A 165 1.02 4.07 39.39
N LEU A 166 1.81 3.20 38.75
CA LEU A 166 2.01 1.82 39.21
C LEU A 166 2.72 1.77 40.58
N GLU A 167 3.74 2.58 40.77
CA GLU A 167 4.43 2.70 42.05
C GLU A 167 3.50 3.21 43.17
N ALA A 168 2.61 4.16 42.87
CA ALA A 168 1.62 4.65 43.84
C ALA A 168 0.64 3.52 44.22
N ILE A 169 0.17 2.74 43.30
CA ILE A 169 -0.72 1.59 43.58
C ILE A 169 -0.03 0.52 44.45
N VAL A 170 1.22 0.19 44.15
CA VAL A 170 1.98 -0.83 44.89
C VAL A 170 2.28 -0.37 46.33
N ASN A 171 2.50 0.94 46.52
CA ASN A 171 2.81 1.52 47.83
C ASN A 171 1.58 1.96 48.63
N GLU A 172 0.36 1.83 48.07
CA GLU A 172 -0.87 2.13 48.82
C GLU A 172 -1.07 1.10 49.94
N PRO A 173 -1.18 1.52 51.22
CA PRO A 173 -1.38 0.57 52.31
C PRO A 173 -2.69 -0.17 52.15
N ALA A 174 -2.65 -1.50 52.33
CA ALA A 174 -3.84 -2.32 52.26
C ALA A 174 -4.99 -1.73 53.11
N PRO A 175 -6.22 -1.67 52.59
CA PRO A 175 -7.32 -1.12 53.37
C PRO A 175 -7.46 -1.86 54.68
N THR A 176 -7.31 -1.11 55.78
CA THR A 176 -7.51 -1.64 57.15
C THR A 176 -8.92 -2.18 57.25
N ALA A 177 -9.05 -3.50 57.43
CA ALA A 177 -10.35 -4.16 57.60
C ALA A 177 -11.10 -3.46 58.74
N ALA A 178 -12.28 -2.92 58.41
CA ALA A 178 -13.16 -2.31 59.41
C ALA A 178 -13.48 -3.32 60.52
N PRO A 179 -13.44 -2.97 61.82
CA PRO A 179 -13.74 -3.89 62.88
C PRO A 179 -15.16 -4.40 62.76
N ALA A 180 -15.31 -5.71 62.76
CA ALA A 180 -16.62 -6.39 62.76
C ALA A 180 -17.42 -5.90 63.96
N LYS A 181 -18.53 -5.25 63.75
CA LYS A 181 -19.50 -4.91 64.79
C LYS A 181 -20.03 -6.22 65.39
N LYS A 182 -19.79 -6.37 66.69
CA LYS A 182 -20.48 -7.40 67.53
C LYS A 182 -21.91 -7.00 67.74
#